data_cdabebfa9aa261c3c701c5cae0296590
#
_entry.id   cdabebfa9aa261c3c701c5cae0296590
#
_cell.length_a   1.000
_cell.length_b   1.000
_cell.length_c   1.000
_cell.angle_alpha   90.00
_cell.angle_beta   90.00
_cell.angle_gamma   90.00
#
_symmetry.space_group_name_H-M   'P 1'
#
loop_
_entity.id
_entity.type
_entity.pdbx_description
1 polymer ?
#
loop_
_entity_poly.entity_id
_entity_poly.type
_entity_poly.pdbx_seq_one_letter_code
_entity_poly.pdbx_strand_id
1 'polypeptide(L)'
;MSTPFAFDTEFDADGSVVRESAWKPTKRSYLPAEVDALVAHAQLEARQQALNEIENIRAMALTNIAQGVAAALPSLRNVAQTHREQSADLALAAARAIGGAALERFPQAPLRAALEALAQEIDASPRLVVRAAGLDDEGRAQIESACADSGFTGVVAFRDEPGLGVAAFQLEWADGRADHDPEGSATRVAEALTAALAAEAGHAEPPINTDRSDF
;
A
#
# COMPACT_ATOMS: atom_id res chain seq x y z
N MET A 1 10.03 74.40 33.66
CA MET A 1 11.03 74.71 32.66
C MET A 1 10.32 74.77 31.31
N SER A 2 10.30 75.96 30.68
CA SER A 2 9.69 76.16 29.36
C SER A 2 10.66 75.67 28.31
N THR A 3 10.24 74.68 27.51
CA THR A 3 11.03 74.21 26.39
C THR A 3 11.02 75.28 25.32
N PRO A 4 12.18 75.71 24.81
CA PRO A 4 12.21 76.70 23.75
C PRO A 4 11.54 76.14 22.48
N PHE A 5 10.76 76.97 21.81
CA PHE A 5 10.14 76.65 20.52
C PHE A 5 11.26 76.67 19.48
N ALA A 6 11.46 75.55 18.80
CA ALA A 6 12.40 75.44 17.71
C ALA A 6 11.70 75.63 16.37
N PHE A 7 12.17 76.51 15.54
CA PHE A 7 11.70 76.65 14.17
C PHE A 7 12.32 75.61 13.29
N ASP A 8 11.49 74.95 12.47
CA ASP A 8 11.98 73.91 11.55
C ASP A 8 12.80 74.48 10.38
N THR A 9 12.64 75.80 10.13
CA THR A 9 13.40 76.54 9.11
C THR A 9 14.44 77.37 9.79
N GLU A 10 15.72 77.22 9.47
CA GLU A 10 16.84 78.01 9.96
C GLU A 10 17.31 78.97 8.86
N PHE A 11 17.56 80.22 9.30
CA PHE A 11 18.02 81.27 8.39
C PHE A 11 19.41 81.74 8.89
N ASP A 12 20.28 82.09 7.94
CA ASP A 12 21.56 82.68 8.22
C ASP A 12 21.42 84.21 8.52
N ALA A 13 22.48 84.88 8.98
CA ALA A 13 22.48 86.32 9.31
C ALA A 13 22.13 87.26 8.12
N ASP A 14 22.32 86.78 6.91
CA ASP A 14 21.97 87.44 5.64
C ASP A 14 20.53 87.18 5.17
N GLY A 15 19.76 86.37 5.92
CA GLY A 15 18.39 85.97 5.61
C GLY A 15 18.28 84.78 4.67
N SER A 16 19.38 84.12 4.27
CA SER A 16 19.34 82.90 3.45
C SER A 16 18.86 81.69 4.27
N VAL A 17 18.13 80.76 3.64
CA VAL A 17 17.64 79.54 4.29
C VAL A 17 18.77 78.53 4.39
N VAL A 18 19.25 78.26 5.56
CA VAL A 18 20.28 77.25 5.84
C VAL A 18 19.72 75.85 5.95
N ARG A 19 18.46 75.76 6.42
CA ARG A 19 17.73 74.51 6.52
C ARG A 19 16.28 74.71 6.23
N GLU A 20 15.76 73.97 5.21
CA GLU A 20 14.34 73.96 4.90
C GLU A 20 13.51 73.14 5.88
N SER A 21 12.34 73.67 6.26
CA SER A 21 11.39 72.95 7.05
C SER A 21 10.85 71.72 6.26
N ALA A 22 10.85 70.59 6.90
CA ALA A 22 10.21 69.38 6.36
C ALA A 22 8.65 69.48 6.46
N TRP A 23 8.13 70.51 7.14
CA TRP A 23 6.70 70.69 7.27
C TRP A 23 6.07 71.18 5.97
N LYS A 24 5.11 70.39 5.48
CA LYS A 24 4.27 70.73 4.36
C LYS A 24 2.89 71.07 4.86
N PRO A 25 2.34 72.28 4.53
CA PRO A 25 0.99 72.65 4.96
C PRO A 25 -0.04 71.66 4.41
N THR A 26 -0.89 71.14 5.30
CA THR A 26 -2.01 70.30 4.88
C THR A 26 -3.03 71.14 4.10
N LYS A 27 -3.37 70.74 2.92
CA LYS A 27 -4.37 71.40 2.09
C LYS A 27 -5.72 71.38 2.82
N ARG A 28 -6.28 72.57 3.11
CA ARG A 28 -7.53 72.71 3.89
C ARG A 28 -8.79 72.76 3.05
N SER A 29 -8.67 73.00 1.75
CA SER A 29 -9.79 73.03 0.81
C SER A 29 -9.41 72.34 -0.50
N TYR A 30 -10.33 71.57 -1.02
CA TYR A 30 -10.19 70.83 -2.28
C TYR A 30 -11.25 71.35 -3.23
N LEU A 31 -10.94 71.39 -4.51
CA LEU A 31 -11.92 71.58 -5.58
C LEU A 31 -12.76 70.33 -5.74
N PRO A 32 -14.04 70.43 -6.17
CA PRO A 32 -14.88 69.24 -6.39
C PRO A 32 -14.23 68.19 -7.25
N ALA A 33 -13.57 68.55 -8.34
CA ALA A 33 -12.88 67.65 -9.24
C ALA A 33 -11.68 66.93 -8.57
N GLU A 34 -11.01 67.58 -7.59
CA GLU A 34 -9.94 66.95 -6.80
C GLU A 34 -10.48 65.92 -5.83
N VAL A 35 -11.64 66.21 -5.23
CA VAL A 35 -12.34 65.27 -4.34
C VAL A 35 -12.77 64.06 -5.14
N ASP A 36 -13.36 64.21 -6.31
CA ASP A 36 -13.79 63.12 -7.17
C ASP A 36 -12.59 62.24 -7.61
N ALA A 37 -11.45 62.88 -7.94
CA ALA A 37 -10.22 62.14 -8.27
C ALA A 37 -9.67 61.36 -7.07
N LEU A 38 -9.67 61.92 -5.88
CA LEU A 38 -9.24 61.22 -4.63
C LEU A 38 -10.15 60.05 -4.28
N VAL A 39 -11.47 60.24 -4.42
CA VAL A 39 -12.44 59.16 -4.21
C VAL A 39 -12.27 58.04 -5.20
N ALA A 40 -12.10 58.34 -6.50
CA ALA A 40 -11.88 57.37 -7.56
C ALA A 40 -10.57 56.61 -7.32
N HIS A 41 -9.50 57.28 -6.90
CA HIS A 41 -8.21 56.64 -6.56
C HIS A 41 -8.37 55.71 -5.35
N ALA A 42 -8.98 56.19 -4.27
CA ALA A 42 -9.22 55.37 -3.06
C ALA A 42 -10.08 54.12 -3.34
N GLN A 43 -11.10 54.28 -4.24
CA GLN A 43 -11.92 53.15 -4.67
C GLN A 43 -11.10 52.10 -5.48
N LEU A 44 -10.21 52.54 -6.36
CA LEU A 44 -9.32 51.64 -7.11
C LEU A 44 -8.35 50.91 -6.17
N GLU A 45 -7.73 51.65 -5.24
CA GLU A 45 -6.82 51.06 -4.26
C GLU A 45 -7.54 50.03 -3.39
N ALA A 46 -8.73 50.37 -2.83
CA ALA A 46 -9.53 49.48 -2.01
C ALA A 46 -9.92 48.19 -2.79
N ARG A 47 -10.31 48.37 -4.07
CA ARG A 47 -10.63 47.24 -4.95
C ARG A 47 -9.41 46.35 -5.16
N GLN A 48 -8.26 46.94 -5.45
CA GLN A 48 -7.01 46.19 -5.66
C GLN A 48 -6.58 45.44 -4.39
N GLN A 49 -6.68 46.09 -3.23
CA GLN A 49 -6.40 45.45 -1.94
C GLN A 49 -7.34 44.27 -1.68
N ALA A 50 -8.65 44.44 -1.91
CA ALA A 50 -9.62 43.36 -1.75
C ALA A 50 -9.36 42.17 -2.70
N LEU A 51 -8.97 42.42 -3.95
CA LEU A 51 -8.60 41.37 -4.90
C LEU A 51 -7.35 40.62 -4.42
N ASN A 52 -6.32 41.33 -4.00
CA ASN A 52 -5.08 40.73 -3.48
C ASN A 52 -5.35 39.89 -2.22
N GLU A 53 -6.24 40.38 -1.33
CA GLU A 53 -6.63 39.64 -0.14
C GLU A 53 -7.37 38.34 -0.48
N ILE A 54 -8.30 38.38 -1.46
CA ILE A 54 -9.01 37.19 -1.94
C ILE A 54 -8.02 36.19 -2.56
N GLU A 55 -7.07 36.65 -3.36
CA GLU A 55 -6.05 35.78 -3.95
C GLU A 55 -5.17 35.13 -2.89
N ASN A 56 -4.75 35.88 -1.88
CA ASN A 56 -3.99 35.37 -0.73
C ASN A 56 -4.77 34.31 0.06
N ILE A 57 -6.06 34.59 0.34
CA ILE A 57 -6.93 33.62 1.04
C ILE A 57 -7.08 32.34 0.21
N ARG A 58 -7.28 32.46 -1.10
CA ARG A 58 -7.37 31.31 -2.00
C ARG A 58 -6.07 30.51 -2.02
N ALA A 59 -4.93 31.17 -2.13
CA ALA A 59 -3.63 30.52 -2.11
C ALA A 59 -3.39 29.75 -0.79
N MET A 60 -3.69 30.37 0.34
CA MET A 60 -3.59 29.72 1.64
C MET A 60 -4.55 28.53 1.77
N ALA A 61 -5.79 28.67 1.29
CA ALA A 61 -6.77 27.58 1.32
C ALA A 61 -6.32 26.39 0.48
N LEU A 62 -5.81 26.63 -0.72
CA LEU A 62 -5.25 25.57 -1.58
C LEU A 62 -4.04 24.90 -0.96
N THR A 63 -3.15 25.67 -0.34
CA THR A 63 -1.99 25.13 0.39
C THR A 63 -2.42 24.24 1.55
N ASN A 64 -3.39 24.68 2.33
CA ASN A 64 -3.93 23.90 3.45
C ASN A 64 -4.60 22.60 2.98
N ILE A 65 -5.35 22.64 1.88
CA ILE A 65 -5.94 21.45 1.28
C ILE A 65 -4.84 20.48 0.80
N ALA A 66 -3.84 20.99 0.08
CA ALA A 66 -2.73 20.19 -0.40
C ALA A 66 -1.97 19.52 0.76
N GLN A 67 -1.69 20.26 1.82
CA GLN A 67 -1.06 19.74 3.04
C GLN A 67 -1.93 18.69 3.74
N GLY A 68 -3.24 18.94 3.84
CA GLY A 68 -4.19 17.99 4.42
C GLY A 68 -4.25 16.68 3.64
N VAL A 69 -4.30 16.76 2.31
CA VAL A 69 -4.26 15.58 1.43
C VAL A 69 -2.93 14.84 1.57
N ALA A 70 -1.81 15.56 1.53
CA ALA A 70 -0.48 14.97 1.68
C ALA A 70 -0.31 14.26 3.03
N ALA A 71 -0.86 14.81 4.11
CA ALA A 71 -0.84 14.20 5.45
C ALA A 71 -1.76 12.97 5.55
N ALA A 72 -2.89 12.95 4.84
CA ALA A 72 -3.85 11.85 4.88
C ALA A 72 -3.42 10.63 4.04
N LEU A 73 -2.71 10.84 2.93
CA LEU A 73 -2.30 9.78 2.01
C LEU A 73 -1.52 8.63 2.68
N PRO A 74 -0.50 8.87 3.54
CA PRO A 74 0.22 7.80 4.22
C PRO A 74 -0.69 6.96 5.12
N SER A 75 -1.63 7.60 5.82
CA SER A 75 -2.59 6.91 6.69
C SER A 75 -3.52 6.00 5.88
N LEU A 76 -4.05 6.48 4.76
CA LEU A 76 -4.89 5.68 3.86
C LEU A 76 -4.14 4.49 3.26
N ARG A 77 -2.87 4.69 2.86
CA ARG A 77 -2.00 3.61 2.38
C ARG A 77 -1.78 2.55 3.46
N ASN A 78 -1.49 2.97 4.69
CA ASN A 78 -1.29 2.05 5.80
C ASN A 78 -2.55 1.24 6.11
N VAL A 79 -3.72 1.89 6.15
CA VAL A 79 -5.01 1.20 6.34
C VAL A 79 -5.27 0.19 5.22
N ALA A 80 -5.05 0.58 3.96
CA ALA A 80 -5.23 -0.31 2.82
C ALA A 80 -4.28 -1.51 2.88
N GLN A 81 -3.02 -1.30 3.25
CA GLN A 81 -2.03 -2.36 3.39
C GLN A 81 -2.40 -3.32 4.51
N THR A 82 -2.71 -2.80 5.69
CA THR A 82 -3.15 -3.61 6.83
C THR A 82 -4.39 -4.45 6.49
N HIS A 83 -5.35 -3.85 5.77
CA HIS A 83 -6.56 -4.57 5.36
C HIS A 83 -6.26 -5.71 4.37
N ARG A 84 -5.31 -5.52 3.45
CA ARG A 84 -4.87 -6.58 2.52
C ARG A 84 -4.21 -7.74 3.27
N GLU A 85 -3.30 -7.44 4.19
CA GLU A 85 -2.62 -8.44 5.02
C GLU A 85 -3.61 -9.24 5.84
N GLN A 86 -4.52 -8.59 6.55
CA GLN A 86 -5.57 -9.25 7.34
C GLN A 86 -6.51 -10.10 6.47
N SER A 87 -6.85 -9.64 5.28
CA SER A 87 -7.68 -10.38 4.34
C SER A 87 -6.98 -11.63 3.82
N ALA A 88 -5.67 -11.54 3.54
CA ALA A 88 -4.86 -12.66 3.13
C ALA A 88 -4.71 -13.71 4.24
N ASP A 89 -4.47 -13.28 5.47
CA ASP A 89 -4.39 -14.15 6.65
C ASP A 89 -5.72 -14.88 6.89
N LEU A 90 -6.84 -14.17 6.80
CA LEU A 90 -8.17 -14.77 6.92
C LEU A 90 -8.43 -15.79 5.83
N ALA A 91 -8.10 -15.47 4.58
CA ALA A 91 -8.26 -16.39 3.45
C ALA A 91 -7.41 -17.65 3.63
N LEU A 92 -6.17 -17.51 4.08
CA LEU A 92 -5.27 -18.64 4.35
C LEU A 92 -5.78 -19.51 5.50
N ALA A 93 -6.25 -18.89 6.59
CA ALA A 93 -6.85 -19.61 7.72
C ALA A 93 -8.10 -20.39 7.30
N ALA A 94 -8.98 -19.77 6.51
CA ALA A 94 -10.17 -20.42 5.95
C ALA A 94 -9.80 -21.59 5.02
N ALA A 95 -8.82 -21.40 4.13
CA ALA A 95 -8.35 -22.45 3.22
C ALA A 95 -7.78 -23.65 4.00
N ARG A 96 -6.98 -23.40 5.04
CA ARG A 96 -6.46 -24.46 5.92
C ARG A 96 -7.58 -25.20 6.66
N ALA A 97 -8.55 -24.48 7.21
CA ALA A 97 -9.66 -25.10 7.91
C ALA A 97 -10.52 -25.97 6.99
N ILE A 98 -10.86 -25.47 5.79
CA ILE A 98 -11.65 -26.21 4.81
C ILE A 98 -10.85 -27.40 4.26
N GLY A 99 -9.58 -27.17 3.89
CA GLY A 99 -8.68 -28.22 3.39
C GLY A 99 -8.45 -29.31 4.41
N GLY A 100 -8.18 -28.94 5.67
CA GLY A 100 -8.01 -29.88 6.77
C GLY A 100 -9.25 -30.75 7.00
N ALA A 101 -10.40 -30.13 7.09
CA ALA A 101 -11.67 -30.87 7.25
C ALA A 101 -11.97 -31.82 6.06
N ALA A 102 -11.61 -31.42 4.85
CA ALA A 102 -11.75 -32.27 3.65
C ALA A 102 -10.79 -33.46 3.70
N LEU A 103 -9.53 -33.24 4.10
CA LEU A 103 -8.52 -34.30 4.23
C LEU A 103 -8.85 -35.26 5.36
N GLU A 104 -9.38 -34.78 6.49
CA GLU A 104 -9.86 -35.65 7.58
C GLU A 104 -11.02 -36.54 7.11
N ARG A 105 -11.93 -36.01 6.31
CA ARG A 105 -13.09 -36.76 5.82
C ARG A 105 -12.73 -37.72 4.68
N PHE A 106 -11.77 -37.37 3.84
CA PHE A 106 -11.38 -38.12 2.66
C PHE A 106 -9.83 -38.24 2.56
N PRO A 107 -9.19 -38.93 3.51
CA PRO A 107 -7.72 -38.95 3.62
C PRO A 107 -7.04 -39.58 2.40
N GLN A 108 -7.73 -40.46 1.69
CA GLN A 108 -7.14 -41.16 0.52
C GLN A 108 -7.43 -40.47 -0.82
N ALA A 109 -8.28 -39.44 -0.85
CA ALA A 109 -8.65 -38.76 -2.08
C ALA A 109 -7.44 -38.15 -2.81
N PRO A 110 -6.46 -37.50 -2.11
CA PRO A 110 -5.27 -36.98 -2.78
C PRO A 110 -4.39 -38.07 -3.37
N LEU A 111 -4.24 -39.19 -2.68
CA LEU A 111 -3.46 -40.33 -3.18
C LEU A 111 -4.09 -40.95 -4.43
N ARG A 112 -5.42 -41.12 -4.43
CA ARG A 112 -6.15 -41.58 -5.61
C ARG A 112 -6.01 -40.65 -6.78
N ALA A 113 -6.16 -39.34 -6.58
CA ALA A 113 -5.96 -38.34 -7.62
C ALA A 113 -4.53 -38.33 -8.17
N ALA A 114 -3.53 -38.53 -7.30
CA ALA A 114 -2.14 -38.66 -7.72
C ALA A 114 -1.90 -39.90 -8.59
N LEU A 115 -2.46 -41.05 -8.19
CA LEU A 115 -2.36 -42.30 -8.99
C LEU A 115 -3.01 -42.15 -10.34
N GLU A 116 -4.18 -41.55 -10.44
CA GLU A 116 -4.85 -41.26 -11.69
C GLU A 116 -4.02 -40.33 -12.59
N ALA A 117 -3.39 -39.28 -12.00
CA ALA A 117 -2.55 -38.33 -12.75
C ALA A 117 -1.25 -38.96 -13.24
N LEU A 118 -0.67 -39.90 -12.50
CA LEU A 118 0.60 -40.54 -12.79
C LEU A 118 0.44 -41.87 -13.53
N ALA A 119 -0.77 -42.29 -13.85
CA ALA A 119 -1.08 -43.61 -14.41
C ALA A 119 -0.18 -44.00 -15.59
N GLN A 120 0.08 -43.09 -16.53
CA GLN A 120 0.92 -43.35 -17.68
C GLN A 120 2.43 -43.45 -17.36
N GLU A 121 2.87 -42.78 -16.31
CA GLU A 121 4.27 -42.77 -15.89
C GLU A 121 4.62 -44.03 -15.09
N ILE A 122 3.67 -44.55 -14.32
CA ILE A 122 3.86 -45.73 -13.46
C ILE A 122 3.56 -47.04 -14.17
N ASP A 123 2.81 -47.02 -15.28
CA ASP A 123 2.34 -48.23 -16.00
C ASP A 123 3.48 -49.20 -16.39
N ALA A 124 4.61 -48.66 -16.83
CA ALA A 124 5.77 -49.45 -17.18
C ALA A 124 6.59 -49.97 -15.98
N SER A 125 6.29 -49.56 -14.77
CA SER A 125 7.04 -49.93 -13.58
C SER A 125 6.56 -51.24 -12.99
N PRO A 126 7.46 -52.18 -12.70
CA PRO A 126 7.09 -53.47 -12.13
C PRO A 126 6.62 -53.36 -10.66
N ARG A 127 6.93 -52.25 -10.00
CA ARG A 127 6.63 -52.03 -8.60
C ARG A 127 6.37 -50.58 -8.30
N LEU A 128 5.32 -50.32 -7.51
CA LEU A 128 5.01 -49.06 -6.91
C LEU A 128 5.11 -49.15 -5.36
N VAL A 129 5.91 -48.32 -4.75
CA VAL A 129 5.99 -48.25 -3.28
C VAL A 129 5.18 -47.04 -2.79
N VAL A 130 4.19 -47.30 -1.96
CA VAL A 130 3.35 -46.27 -1.29
C VAL A 130 3.80 -46.14 0.13
N ARG A 131 4.26 -44.97 0.53
CA ARG A 131 4.59 -44.60 1.91
C ARG A 131 3.54 -43.65 2.45
N ALA A 132 2.91 -44.02 3.53
CA ALA A 132 1.93 -43.15 4.23
C ALA A 132 1.88 -43.58 5.70
N ALA A 133 1.41 -42.69 6.58
CA ALA A 133 1.22 -43.03 7.99
C ALA A 133 -0.12 -43.69 8.22
N GLY A 134 -0.14 -44.73 9.07
CA GLY A 134 -1.37 -45.32 9.63
C GLY A 134 -2.32 -45.95 8.62
N LEU A 135 -1.82 -46.50 7.51
CA LEU A 135 -2.62 -47.25 6.55
C LEU A 135 -3.07 -48.60 7.17
N ASP A 136 -4.37 -48.71 7.40
CA ASP A 136 -5.02 -49.97 7.77
C ASP A 136 -5.22 -50.88 6.54
N ASP A 137 -5.71 -52.09 6.79
CA ASP A 137 -5.92 -53.07 5.71
C ASP A 137 -7.01 -52.62 4.71
N GLU A 138 -8.01 -51.90 5.17
CA GLU A 138 -9.05 -51.33 4.28
C GLU A 138 -8.48 -50.24 3.39
N GLY A 139 -7.68 -49.33 3.94
CA GLY A 139 -6.99 -48.28 3.18
C GLY A 139 -6.03 -48.84 2.12
N ARG A 140 -5.28 -49.91 2.46
CA ARG A 140 -4.42 -50.60 1.49
C ARG A 140 -5.21 -51.23 0.35
N ALA A 141 -6.32 -51.92 0.67
CA ALA A 141 -7.18 -52.49 -0.36
C ALA A 141 -7.82 -51.42 -1.29
N GLN A 142 -8.19 -50.28 -0.74
CA GLN A 142 -8.71 -49.16 -1.54
C GLN A 142 -7.63 -48.59 -2.49
N ILE A 143 -6.39 -48.48 -2.01
CA ILE A 143 -5.26 -48.00 -2.83
C ILE A 143 -4.93 -49.01 -3.93
N GLU A 144 -4.88 -50.32 -3.63
CA GLU A 144 -4.68 -51.38 -4.62
C GLU A 144 -5.78 -51.34 -5.69
N SER A 145 -7.04 -51.17 -5.29
CA SER A 145 -8.16 -51.00 -6.22
C SER A 145 -7.96 -49.78 -7.11
N ALA A 146 -7.57 -48.63 -6.53
CA ALA A 146 -7.33 -47.40 -7.28
C ALA A 146 -6.16 -47.56 -8.28
N CYS A 147 -5.09 -48.27 -7.91
CA CYS A 147 -4.00 -48.61 -8.84
C CYS A 147 -4.48 -49.48 -10.00
N ALA A 148 -5.27 -50.51 -9.73
CA ALA A 148 -5.84 -51.36 -10.73
C ALA A 148 -6.80 -50.61 -11.67
N ASP A 149 -7.66 -49.76 -11.13
CA ASP A 149 -8.58 -48.89 -11.88
C ASP A 149 -7.84 -47.90 -12.78
N SER A 150 -6.64 -47.48 -12.38
CA SER A 150 -5.75 -46.59 -13.17
C SER A 150 -4.92 -47.34 -14.23
N GLY A 151 -5.09 -48.66 -14.33
CA GLY A 151 -4.37 -49.51 -15.31
C GLY A 151 -3.00 -50.04 -14.84
N PHE A 152 -2.60 -49.75 -13.60
CA PHE A 152 -1.35 -50.26 -13.07
C PHE A 152 -1.41 -51.79 -12.85
N THR A 153 -0.47 -52.53 -13.45
CA THR A 153 -0.41 -54.01 -13.41
C THR A 153 0.73 -54.56 -12.56
N GLY A 154 1.56 -53.67 -12.01
CA GLY A 154 2.71 -54.04 -11.20
C GLY A 154 2.33 -54.39 -9.76
N VAL A 155 3.34 -54.62 -8.92
CA VAL A 155 3.17 -54.91 -7.50
C VAL A 155 3.12 -53.62 -6.69
N VAL A 156 2.05 -53.42 -5.91
CA VAL A 156 1.96 -52.34 -4.94
C VAL A 156 2.57 -52.79 -3.63
N ALA A 157 3.52 -52.06 -3.11
CA ALA A 157 4.13 -52.32 -1.80
C ALA A 157 3.89 -51.15 -0.86
N PHE A 158 3.41 -51.40 0.32
CA PHE A 158 3.14 -50.41 1.35
C PHE A 158 4.27 -50.33 2.37
N ARG A 159 4.62 -49.12 2.75
CA ARG A 159 5.53 -48.83 3.86
C ARG A 159 4.85 -47.85 4.82
N ASP A 160 4.76 -48.24 6.09
CA ASP A 160 4.31 -47.34 7.13
C ASP A 160 5.41 -46.34 7.48
N GLU A 161 5.09 -45.04 7.38
CA GLU A 161 6.01 -43.94 7.64
C GLU A 161 5.36 -43.00 8.68
N PRO A 162 5.51 -43.28 9.98
CA PRO A 162 4.84 -42.53 11.04
C PRO A 162 5.22 -41.03 11.09
N GLY A 163 6.31 -40.66 10.43
CA GLY A 163 6.74 -39.26 10.33
C GLY A 163 5.94 -38.41 9.32
N LEU A 164 5.12 -39.03 8.50
CA LEU A 164 4.28 -38.30 7.56
C LEU A 164 3.03 -37.75 8.24
N GLY A 165 2.64 -36.55 7.88
CA GLY A 165 1.42 -35.90 8.37
C GLY A 165 0.13 -36.55 7.84
N VAL A 166 -1.00 -36.06 8.33
CA VAL A 166 -2.34 -36.53 7.88
C VAL A 166 -2.48 -36.29 6.36
N ALA A 167 -2.89 -37.34 5.65
CA ALA A 167 -3.04 -37.37 4.19
C ALA A 167 -1.74 -37.07 3.39
N ALA A 168 -0.59 -36.99 4.04
CA ALA A 168 0.70 -36.93 3.35
C ALA A 168 1.09 -38.34 2.90
N PHE A 169 1.70 -38.43 1.70
CA PHE A 169 2.19 -39.68 1.15
C PHE A 169 3.36 -39.49 0.21
N GLN A 170 4.08 -40.55 -0.04
CA GLN A 170 5.14 -40.61 -1.05
C GLN A 170 4.89 -41.83 -1.95
N LEU A 171 5.00 -41.60 -3.25
CA LEU A 171 4.96 -42.64 -4.26
C LEU A 171 6.36 -42.77 -4.86
N GLU A 172 6.85 -44.00 -5.00
CA GLU A 172 8.17 -44.31 -5.57
C GLU A 172 8.03 -45.47 -6.56
N TRP A 173 8.49 -45.25 -7.77
CA TRP A 173 8.52 -46.26 -8.84
C TRP A 173 9.90 -46.31 -9.48
N ALA A 174 10.11 -47.14 -10.50
CA ALA A 174 11.43 -47.42 -11.05
C ALA A 174 12.21 -46.17 -11.46
N ASP A 175 11.52 -45.18 -12.08
CA ASP A 175 12.15 -44.04 -12.73
C ASP A 175 11.76 -42.73 -12.07
N GLY A 176 10.96 -42.72 -10.97
CA GLY A 176 10.48 -41.49 -10.37
C GLY A 176 9.94 -41.60 -8.94
N ARG A 177 9.63 -40.44 -8.42
CA ARG A 177 9.03 -40.26 -7.11
C ARG A 177 8.09 -39.08 -7.12
N ALA A 178 6.97 -39.21 -6.41
CA ALA A 178 6.05 -38.13 -6.15
C ALA A 178 5.80 -38.01 -4.65
N ASP A 179 5.84 -36.81 -4.12
CA ASP A 179 5.61 -36.49 -2.73
C ASP A 179 4.39 -35.58 -2.61
N HIS A 180 3.49 -35.93 -1.71
CA HIS A 180 2.36 -35.08 -1.34
C HIS A 180 2.46 -34.70 0.13
N ASP A 181 2.65 -33.41 0.38
CA ASP A 181 2.71 -32.83 1.71
C ASP A 181 1.79 -31.60 1.77
N PRO A 182 0.55 -31.78 2.28
CA PRO A 182 -0.42 -30.70 2.37
C PRO A 182 0.02 -29.55 3.28
N GLU A 183 0.65 -29.88 4.42
CA GLU A 183 1.12 -28.91 5.39
C GLU A 183 2.26 -28.06 4.83
N GLY A 184 3.27 -28.71 4.26
CA GLY A 184 4.37 -28.00 3.60
C GLY A 184 3.89 -27.20 2.38
N SER A 185 2.88 -27.67 1.65
CA SER A 185 2.26 -26.91 0.55
C SER A 185 1.55 -25.66 1.05
N ALA A 186 0.79 -25.78 2.14
CA ALA A 186 0.12 -24.62 2.77
C ALA A 186 1.13 -23.59 3.30
N THR A 187 2.27 -24.06 3.83
CA THR A 187 3.37 -23.19 4.28
C THR A 187 4.00 -22.43 3.11
N ARG A 188 4.31 -23.11 2.01
CA ARG A 188 4.86 -22.47 0.79
C ARG A 188 3.91 -21.43 0.19
N VAL A 189 2.59 -21.71 0.21
CA VAL A 189 1.58 -20.75 -0.24
C VAL A 189 1.55 -19.52 0.68
N ALA A 190 1.63 -19.71 2.00
CA ALA A 190 1.69 -18.60 2.96
C ALA A 190 2.92 -17.72 2.76
N GLU A 191 4.09 -18.33 2.57
CA GLU A 191 5.34 -17.61 2.32
C GLU A 191 5.30 -16.83 1.00
N ALA A 192 4.78 -17.46 -0.06
CA ALA A 192 4.64 -16.81 -1.37
C ALA A 192 3.66 -15.62 -1.31
N LEU A 193 2.54 -15.75 -0.59
CA LEU A 193 1.58 -14.69 -0.39
C LEU A 193 2.18 -13.52 0.40
N THR A 194 2.89 -13.80 1.48
CA THR A 194 3.60 -12.80 2.28
C THR A 194 4.64 -12.04 1.45
N ALA A 195 5.42 -12.77 0.64
CA ALA A 195 6.41 -12.17 -0.25
C ALA A 195 5.75 -11.28 -1.34
N ALA A 196 4.62 -11.71 -1.89
CA ALA A 196 3.87 -10.92 -2.88
C ALA A 196 3.33 -9.62 -2.28
N LEU A 197 2.73 -9.66 -1.08
CA LEU A 197 2.24 -8.48 -0.37
C LEU A 197 3.37 -7.51 -0.02
N ALA A 198 4.53 -8.00 0.40
CA ALA A 198 5.70 -7.18 0.68
C ALA A 198 6.26 -6.51 -0.60
N ALA A 199 6.27 -7.21 -1.72
CA ALA A 199 6.67 -6.64 -3.01
C ALA A 199 5.72 -5.54 -3.48
N GLU A 200 4.39 -5.71 -3.33
CA GLU A 200 3.41 -4.66 -3.64
C GLU A 200 3.62 -3.42 -2.75
N ALA A 201 3.85 -3.60 -1.45
CA ALA A 201 4.12 -2.49 -0.53
C ALA A 201 5.34 -1.67 -0.97
N GLY A 202 6.41 -2.33 -1.41
CA GLY A 202 7.63 -1.67 -1.92
C GLY A 202 7.44 -0.93 -3.25
N HIS A 203 6.47 -1.33 -4.08
CA HIS A 203 6.18 -0.66 -5.37
C HIS A 203 5.17 0.49 -5.24
N ALA A 204 4.46 0.60 -4.11
CA ALA A 204 3.43 1.62 -3.89
C ALA A 204 4.00 3.01 -3.56
N GLU A 205 5.31 3.19 -3.45
CA GLU A 205 5.97 4.46 -3.20
C GLU A 205 6.47 5.05 -4.54
N PRO A 206 5.70 5.96 -5.20
CA PRO A 206 6.22 6.66 -6.36
C PRO A 206 7.40 7.52 -5.89
N PRO A 207 8.49 7.62 -6.67
CA PRO A 207 9.59 8.52 -6.34
C PRO A 207 9.02 9.92 -6.18
N ILE A 208 9.23 10.53 -5.01
CA ILE A 208 8.91 11.93 -4.76
C ILE A 208 9.83 12.71 -5.69
N ASN A 209 9.27 13.16 -6.81
CA ASN A 209 10.00 14.02 -7.73
C ASN A 209 10.10 15.41 -7.09
N THR A 210 11.14 15.63 -6.27
CA THR A 210 11.46 16.91 -5.62
C THR A 210 12.08 17.90 -6.59
N ASP A 211 12.13 17.59 -7.89
CA ASP A 211 12.75 18.42 -8.91
C ASP A 211 11.71 19.22 -9.70
N ARG A 212 11.03 20.14 -8.98
CA ARG A 212 10.25 21.23 -9.55
C ARG A 212 10.48 22.52 -8.78
N SER A 213 11.75 22.92 -8.71
CA SER A 213 12.14 24.29 -8.39
C SER A 213 12.69 24.94 -9.68
N ASP A 214 11.80 25.22 -10.63
CA ASP A 214 12.06 26.17 -11.70
C ASP A 214 10.70 26.64 -12.25
N PHE A 215 10.14 27.68 -11.57
CA PHE A 215 9.34 28.75 -12.18
C PHE A 215 9.39 29.99 -11.29
#